data_7d7fc8177065393db98c7de5d157026b
#
_entry.id   7d7fc8177065393db98c7de5d157026b
#
_cell.length_a   1.000
_cell.length_b   1.000
_cell.length_c   1.000
_cell.angle_alpha   90.00
_cell.angle_beta   90.00
_cell.angle_gamma   90.00
#
_symmetry.space_group_name_H-M   'P 1'
#
loop_
_entity.id
_entity.type
_entity.pdbx_description
1 polymer ?
#
loop_
_entity_poly.entity_id
_entity_poly.type
_entity_poly.pdbx_seq_one_letter_code
_entity_poly.pdbx_strand_id
1 'polypeptide(L)'
;MGCYRKVIFVCMDNTCRSIMAEAVMNSVNKQHTVEVESRGLVVLFPEPMNPKAVAILKNYQMKPSRESSLALQPSDVTEGTLVLTMTAYECEQAKELLGPEAEVHMIGDFAGKPGDIGEPHGGTLAEYGACYEYIDLMVKIAAEIIYRGEES
;
A
#
# COMPACT_ATOMS: atom_id res chain seq x y z
N MET A 1 -18.17 -14.77 1.62
CA MET A 1 -17.52 -13.49 1.70
C MET A 1 -16.80 -13.35 3.00
N GLY A 2 -15.56 -13.62 2.99
CA GLY A 2 -14.80 -13.43 4.19
C GLY A 2 -14.49 -11.97 4.42
N CYS A 3 -14.27 -11.59 5.64
CA CYS A 3 -13.70 -10.28 5.89
C CYS A 3 -12.18 -10.39 5.83
N TYR A 4 -11.54 -9.30 5.41
CA TYR A 4 -10.09 -9.26 5.37
C TYR A 4 -9.55 -9.04 6.78
N ARG A 5 -8.48 -9.74 7.11
CA ARG A 5 -7.80 -9.60 8.40
C ARG A 5 -6.55 -8.76 8.29
N LYS A 6 -6.02 -8.62 7.08
CA LYS A 6 -4.76 -7.94 6.85
C LYS A 6 -4.74 -7.35 5.45
N VAL A 7 -4.20 -6.15 5.31
CA VAL A 7 -3.96 -5.56 4.00
C VAL A 7 -2.47 -5.21 3.91
N ILE A 8 -1.86 -5.57 2.79
CA ILE A 8 -0.45 -5.26 2.52
C ILE A 8 -0.40 -4.38 1.28
N PHE A 9 0.08 -3.17 1.43
CA PHE A 9 0.30 -2.28 0.29
C PHE A 9 1.69 -2.56 -0.28
N VAL A 10 1.77 -2.74 -1.59
CA VAL A 10 3.00 -3.16 -2.25
C VAL A 10 3.33 -2.20 -3.39
N CYS A 11 4.56 -1.74 -3.41
CA CYS A 11 5.11 -1.03 -4.57
C CYS A 11 6.48 -1.65 -4.87
N MET A 12 7.25 -1.01 -5.75
CA MET A 12 8.48 -1.64 -6.19
C MET A 12 9.51 -1.74 -5.07
N ASP A 13 9.82 -0.63 -4.40
CA ASP A 13 10.92 -0.59 -3.44
C ASP A 13 10.51 -0.32 -1.99
N ASN A 14 9.24 -0.07 -1.72
CA ASN A 14 8.72 0.16 -0.37
C ASN A 14 9.31 1.39 0.32
N THR A 15 9.67 2.42 -0.44
CA THR A 15 10.19 3.65 0.16
C THR A 15 9.30 4.87 -0.06
N CYS A 16 8.28 4.76 -0.90
CA CYS A 16 7.43 5.91 -1.22
C CYS A 16 5.94 5.54 -1.27
N ARG A 17 5.46 4.97 -2.38
CA ARG A 17 4.01 4.79 -2.59
C ARG A 17 3.37 3.89 -1.54
N SER A 18 3.97 2.73 -1.29
CA SER A 18 3.36 1.78 -0.34
C SER A 18 3.41 2.29 1.09
N ILE A 19 4.45 3.04 1.46
CA ILE A 19 4.53 3.56 2.83
C ILE A 19 3.55 4.72 3.04
N MET A 20 3.26 5.47 1.99
CA MET A 20 2.25 6.51 2.07
C MET A 20 0.86 5.88 2.20
N ALA A 21 0.60 4.81 1.43
CA ALA A 21 -0.67 4.11 1.51
C ALA A 21 -0.88 3.51 2.90
N GLU A 22 0.16 2.92 3.45
CA GLU A 22 0.08 2.35 4.80
C GLU A 22 -0.24 3.42 5.83
N ALA A 23 0.40 4.58 5.72
CA ALA A 23 0.18 5.67 6.67
C ALA A 23 -1.27 6.17 6.59
N VAL A 24 -1.82 6.31 5.37
CA VAL A 24 -3.20 6.74 5.20
C VAL A 24 -4.15 5.72 5.82
N MET A 25 -3.93 4.43 5.53
CA MET A 25 -4.80 3.39 6.07
C MET A 25 -4.75 3.38 7.58
N ASN A 26 -3.55 3.50 8.17
CA ASN A 26 -3.43 3.57 9.62
C ASN A 26 -4.19 4.74 10.21
N SER A 27 -4.27 5.87 9.50
CA SER A 27 -4.97 7.04 10.01
C SER A 27 -6.48 6.82 10.10
N VAL A 28 -7.05 5.94 9.28
CA VAL A 28 -8.49 5.67 9.29
C VAL A 28 -8.84 4.33 9.95
N ASN A 29 -7.85 3.54 10.32
CA ASN A 29 -8.06 2.17 10.83
C ASN A 29 -8.23 2.10 12.35
N LYS A 30 -8.59 3.22 13.01
CA LYS A 30 -8.48 3.32 14.48
C LYS A 30 -9.44 2.46 15.26
N GLN A 31 -10.60 2.15 14.69
CA GLN A 31 -11.62 1.35 15.36
C GLN A 31 -11.80 -0.02 14.71
N HIS A 32 -10.85 -0.42 13.87
CA HIS A 32 -10.93 -1.66 13.12
C HIS A 32 -9.80 -2.58 13.49
N THR A 33 -9.96 -3.86 13.23
CA THR A 33 -8.98 -4.87 13.63
C THR A 33 -8.12 -5.37 12.48
N VAL A 34 -8.21 -4.73 11.32
CA VAL A 34 -7.40 -5.12 10.16
C VAL A 34 -5.95 -4.74 10.41
N GLU A 35 -5.04 -5.69 10.19
CA GLU A 35 -3.61 -5.39 10.22
C GLU A 35 -3.23 -4.65 8.95
N VAL A 36 -2.33 -3.68 9.06
CA VAL A 36 -1.91 -2.85 7.93
C VAL A 36 -0.40 -2.93 7.82
N GLU A 37 0.09 -3.34 6.63
CA GLU A 37 1.53 -3.45 6.37
C GLU A 37 1.85 -2.94 4.99
N SER A 38 3.13 -2.70 4.73
CA SER A 38 3.61 -2.36 3.38
C SER A 38 4.90 -3.11 3.10
N ARG A 39 5.12 -3.42 1.82
CA ARG A 39 6.29 -4.20 1.39
C ARG A 39 6.72 -3.75 0.00
N GLY A 40 7.92 -4.16 -0.39
CA GLY A 40 8.45 -3.90 -1.73
C GLY A 40 8.73 -5.19 -2.47
N LEU A 41 8.60 -5.14 -3.79
CA LEU A 41 8.88 -6.31 -4.62
C LEU A 41 10.38 -6.55 -4.76
N VAL A 42 11.18 -5.48 -4.86
CA VAL A 42 12.63 -5.57 -5.05
C VAL A 42 13.29 -4.77 -3.94
N VAL A 43 13.66 -5.46 -2.87
CA VAL A 43 14.36 -4.86 -1.74
C VAL A 43 15.56 -5.77 -1.44
N LEU A 44 16.70 -5.42 -2.02
CA LEU A 44 17.91 -6.23 -1.86
C LEU A 44 18.52 -6.06 -0.47
N PHE A 45 18.36 -4.89 0.11
CA PHE A 45 18.75 -4.60 1.49
C PHE A 45 17.89 -3.44 1.97
N PRO A 46 17.69 -3.29 3.28
CA PRO A 46 16.84 -2.22 3.80
C PRO A 46 17.35 -0.85 3.40
N GLU A 47 16.45 -0.01 2.88
CA GLU A 47 16.77 1.36 2.50
C GLU A 47 15.91 2.32 3.30
N PRO A 48 16.43 3.53 3.58
CA PRO A 48 15.62 4.51 4.29
C PRO A 48 14.45 4.97 3.43
N MET A 49 13.40 5.43 4.08
CA MET A 49 12.23 5.93 3.37
C MET A 49 12.59 7.17 2.57
N ASN A 50 11.91 7.36 1.45
CA ASN A 50 12.15 8.49 0.56
C ASN A 50 11.88 9.80 1.32
N PRO A 51 12.86 10.72 1.38
CA PRO A 51 12.70 11.95 2.18
C PRO A 51 11.52 12.81 1.75
N LYS A 52 11.21 12.85 0.45
CA LYS A 52 10.08 13.63 -0.03
C LYS A 52 8.75 13.02 0.40
N ALA A 53 8.67 11.69 0.37
CA ALA A 53 7.47 11.01 0.86
C ALA A 53 7.28 11.27 2.35
N VAL A 54 8.38 11.20 3.12
CA VAL A 54 8.32 11.47 4.56
C VAL A 54 7.87 12.91 4.81
N ALA A 55 8.40 13.86 4.03
CA ALA A 55 8.04 15.27 4.18
C ALA A 55 6.56 15.51 3.89
N ILE A 56 6.02 14.86 2.85
CA ILE A 56 4.60 14.97 2.53
C ILE A 56 3.75 14.41 3.67
N LEU A 57 4.11 13.23 4.17
CA LEU A 57 3.35 12.64 5.28
C LEU A 57 3.36 13.56 6.51
N LYS A 58 4.51 14.18 6.79
CA LYS A 58 4.61 15.08 7.93
C LYS A 58 3.67 16.26 7.81
N ASN A 59 3.47 16.79 6.60
CA ASN A 59 2.52 17.88 6.38
C ASN A 59 1.10 17.48 6.76
N TYR A 60 0.77 16.19 6.70
CA TYR A 60 -0.54 15.68 7.08
C TYR A 60 -0.51 15.06 8.48
N GLN A 61 0.56 15.34 9.24
CA GLN A 61 0.72 14.86 10.62
C GLN A 61 0.78 13.34 10.70
N MET A 62 1.43 12.75 9.71
CA MET A 62 1.65 11.31 9.62
C MET A 62 3.13 11.01 9.51
N LYS A 63 3.48 9.74 9.71
CA LYS A 63 4.85 9.26 9.53
C LYS A 63 4.81 7.81 9.06
N PRO A 64 5.89 7.33 8.42
CA PRO A 64 5.97 5.91 8.09
C PRO A 64 5.97 5.05 9.35
N SER A 65 5.45 3.85 9.24
CA SER A 65 5.43 2.92 10.38
C SER A 65 6.79 2.31 10.66
N ARG A 66 7.71 2.38 9.69
CA ARG A 66 9.06 1.84 9.81
C ARG A 66 10.05 2.85 9.24
N GLU A 67 11.31 2.69 9.59
CA GLU A 67 12.37 3.58 9.10
C GLU A 67 13.05 3.07 7.84
N SER A 68 12.87 1.80 7.50
CA SER A 68 13.50 1.24 6.31
C SER A 68 12.57 0.28 5.59
N SER A 69 12.88 0.05 4.31
CA SER A 69 12.08 -0.79 3.43
C SER A 69 12.18 -2.27 3.82
N LEU A 70 11.19 -3.04 3.38
CA LEU A 70 11.11 -4.46 3.71
C LEU A 70 10.55 -5.21 2.50
N ALA A 71 11.18 -6.32 2.15
CA ALA A 71 10.80 -7.11 0.98
C ALA A 71 9.53 -7.93 1.25
N LEU A 72 8.68 -8.00 0.24
CA LEU A 72 7.51 -8.87 0.27
C LEU A 72 7.96 -10.32 0.18
N GLN A 73 7.43 -11.16 1.06
CA GLN A 73 7.73 -12.58 1.07
C GLN A 73 6.43 -13.38 1.15
N PRO A 74 6.42 -14.61 0.61
CA PRO A 74 5.21 -15.44 0.70
C PRO A 74 4.72 -15.62 2.13
N SER A 75 5.63 -15.63 3.11
CA SER A 75 5.24 -15.79 4.51
C SER A 75 4.48 -14.59 5.06
N ASP A 76 4.49 -13.44 4.36
CA ASP A 76 3.70 -12.28 4.78
C ASP A 76 2.20 -12.52 4.58
N VAL A 77 1.84 -13.43 3.69
CA VAL A 77 0.45 -13.67 3.33
C VAL A 77 -0.12 -14.79 4.18
N THR A 78 -1.11 -14.46 4.97
CA THR A 78 -1.80 -15.42 5.81
C THR A 78 -3.28 -15.43 5.40
N GLU A 79 -4.09 -16.23 6.09
CA GLU A 79 -5.52 -16.30 5.76
C GLU A 79 -6.15 -14.92 5.95
N GLY A 80 -6.93 -14.48 4.95
CA GLY A 80 -7.60 -13.19 5.02
C GLY A 80 -6.73 -12.02 4.64
N THR A 81 -5.59 -12.26 3.97
CA THR A 81 -4.70 -11.18 3.53
C THR A 81 -5.09 -10.68 2.15
N LEU A 82 -5.23 -9.37 2.04
CA LEU A 82 -5.44 -8.67 0.78
C LEU A 82 -4.17 -7.92 0.42
N VAL A 83 -3.65 -8.14 -0.80
CA VAL A 83 -2.46 -7.45 -1.29
C VAL A 83 -2.90 -6.44 -2.34
N LEU A 84 -2.54 -5.19 -2.13
CA LEU A 84 -2.89 -4.10 -3.06
C LEU A 84 -1.62 -3.46 -3.60
N THR A 85 -1.46 -3.51 -4.92
CA THR A 85 -0.29 -2.94 -5.60
C THR A 85 -0.65 -1.62 -6.24
N MET A 86 0.36 -0.88 -6.67
CA MET A 86 0.17 0.45 -7.25
C MET A 86 0.03 0.41 -8.77
N THR A 87 0.64 -0.58 -9.44
CA THR A 87 0.60 -0.68 -10.90
C THR A 87 0.27 -2.09 -11.33
N ALA A 88 -0.13 -2.24 -12.61
CA ALA A 88 -0.39 -3.55 -13.19
C ALA A 88 0.86 -4.42 -13.19
N TYR A 89 2.01 -3.84 -13.48
CA TYR A 89 3.27 -4.58 -13.48
C TYR A 89 3.56 -5.15 -12.09
N GLU A 90 3.42 -4.33 -11.06
CA GLU A 90 3.63 -4.79 -9.69
C GLU A 90 2.63 -5.88 -9.30
N CYS A 91 1.41 -5.75 -9.79
CA CYS A 91 0.37 -6.74 -9.51
C CYS A 91 0.77 -8.10 -10.08
N GLU A 92 1.26 -8.14 -11.32
CA GLU A 92 1.69 -9.38 -11.93
C GLU A 92 2.90 -9.97 -11.21
N GLN A 93 3.85 -9.13 -10.84
CA GLN A 93 5.04 -9.60 -10.13
C GLN A 93 4.69 -10.15 -8.74
N ALA A 94 3.76 -9.50 -8.05
CA ALA A 94 3.30 -9.99 -6.75
C ALA A 94 2.59 -11.32 -6.89
N LYS A 95 1.76 -11.48 -7.91
CA LYS A 95 1.08 -12.75 -8.14
C LYS A 95 2.04 -13.88 -8.42
N GLU A 96 3.10 -13.62 -9.18
CA GLU A 96 4.11 -14.64 -9.44
C GLU A 96 4.84 -15.03 -8.16
N LEU A 97 5.18 -14.05 -7.35
CA LEU A 97 5.89 -14.30 -6.11
C LEU A 97 5.04 -15.08 -5.11
N LEU A 98 3.78 -14.69 -4.97
CA LEU A 98 2.92 -15.19 -3.89
C LEU A 98 2.13 -16.44 -4.26
N GLY A 99 1.92 -16.68 -5.55
CA GLY A 99 1.19 -17.85 -6.02
C GLY A 99 -0.31 -17.58 -6.20
N PRO A 100 -1.03 -18.57 -6.77
CA PRO A 100 -2.41 -18.38 -7.19
C PRO A 100 -3.42 -18.26 -6.04
N GLU A 101 -3.04 -18.66 -4.84
CA GLU A 101 -3.96 -18.60 -3.71
C GLU A 101 -3.99 -17.24 -3.02
N ALA A 102 -3.03 -16.36 -3.31
CA ALA A 102 -3.01 -15.04 -2.72
C ALA A 102 -3.98 -14.13 -3.45
N GLU A 103 -4.68 -13.30 -2.69
CA GLU A 103 -5.58 -12.32 -3.29
C GLU A 103 -4.81 -11.04 -3.54
N VAL A 104 -4.53 -10.74 -4.81
CA VAL A 104 -3.70 -9.60 -5.21
C VAL A 104 -4.47 -8.78 -6.23
N HIS A 105 -4.59 -7.49 -6.00
CA HIS A 105 -5.25 -6.57 -6.93
C HIS A 105 -4.45 -5.28 -7.03
N MET A 106 -4.57 -4.58 -8.15
CA MET A 106 -4.16 -3.19 -8.22
C MET A 106 -5.12 -2.39 -7.34
N ILE A 107 -4.59 -1.43 -6.60
CA ILE A 107 -5.46 -0.63 -5.74
C ILE A 107 -6.51 0.13 -6.55
N GLY A 108 -6.15 0.59 -7.75
CA GLY A 108 -7.11 1.27 -8.62
C GLY A 108 -8.27 0.37 -9.00
N ASP A 109 -7.98 -0.86 -9.39
CA ASP A 109 -9.03 -1.81 -9.74
C ASP A 109 -9.92 -2.13 -8.53
N PHE A 110 -9.29 -2.34 -7.39
CA PHE A 110 -10.04 -2.66 -6.17
C PHE A 110 -10.96 -1.51 -5.76
N ALA A 111 -10.50 -0.28 -5.95
CA ALA A 111 -11.26 0.92 -5.58
C ALA A 111 -12.26 1.35 -6.68
N GLY A 112 -12.30 0.66 -7.81
CA GLY A 112 -13.22 1.00 -8.88
C GLY A 112 -12.77 2.16 -9.74
N LYS A 113 -11.50 2.53 -9.67
CA LYS A 113 -10.91 3.60 -10.49
C LYS A 113 -9.64 3.07 -11.13
N PRO A 114 -9.77 2.29 -12.23
CA PRO A 114 -8.60 1.62 -12.83
C PRO A 114 -7.52 2.59 -13.29
N GLY A 115 -6.30 2.14 -13.23
CA GLY A 115 -5.14 2.90 -13.65
C GLY A 115 -3.98 2.70 -12.71
N ASP A 116 -2.78 2.93 -13.22
CA ASP A 116 -1.54 2.81 -12.45
C ASP A 116 -1.31 4.06 -11.63
N ILE A 117 -0.74 3.90 -10.43
CA ILE A 117 -0.19 5.01 -9.67
C ILE A 117 1.31 4.95 -9.85
N GLY A 118 1.83 5.82 -10.73
CA GLY A 118 3.23 5.83 -11.08
C GLY A 118 4.12 6.34 -9.95
N GLU A 119 5.39 5.98 -10.03
CA GLU A 119 6.38 6.43 -9.06
C GLU A 119 6.78 7.86 -9.38
N PRO A 120 6.68 8.81 -8.43
CA PRO A 120 7.15 10.18 -8.68
C PRO A 120 8.66 10.31 -8.55
N HIS A 121 9.39 9.21 -8.67
CA HIS A 121 10.84 9.13 -8.45
C HIS A 121 11.59 10.22 -9.19
N GLY A 122 12.42 10.97 -8.47
CA GLY A 122 13.13 12.09 -9.06
C GLY A 122 12.30 13.33 -9.28
N GLY A 123 11.01 13.30 -8.92
CA GLY A 123 10.13 14.43 -9.12
C GLY A 123 10.28 15.51 -8.06
N THR A 124 9.51 16.57 -8.24
CA THR A 124 9.47 17.66 -7.27
C THR A 124 8.61 17.28 -6.07
N LEU A 125 8.75 18.06 -5.01
CA LEU A 125 7.93 17.86 -3.83
C LEU A 125 6.43 17.97 -4.18
N ALA A 126 6.08 18.87 -5.11
CA ALA A 126 4.69 19.01 -5.57
C ALA A 126 4.20 17.73 -6.25
N GLU A 127 5.05 17.07 -7.03
CA GLU A 127 4.68 15.82 -7.69
C GLU A 127 4.48 14.69 -6.65
N TYR A 128 5.29 14.66 -5.61
CA TYR A 128 5.10 13.71 -4.52
C TYR A 128 3.80 14.00 -3.78
N GLY A 129 3.47 15.29 -3.61
CA GLY A 129 2.21 15.68 -2.98
C GLY A 129 1.01 15.25 -3.79
N ALA A 130 1.07 15.41 -5.11
CA ALA A 130 -0.01 14.97 -5.99
C ALA A 130 -0.18 13.45 -5.94
N CYS A 131 0.93 12.73 -5.91
CA CYS A 131 0.89 11.27 -5.78
C CYS A 131 0.24 10.88 -4.46
N TYR A 132 0.60 11.55 -3.38
CA TYR A 132 0.00 11.30 -2.07
C TYR A 132 -1.51 11.52 -2.09
N GLU A 133 -1.96 12.64 -2.69
CA GLU A 133 -3.38 12.94 -2.71
C GLU A 133 -4.18 11.88 -3.43
N TYR A 134 -3.62 11.33 -4.51
CA TYR A 134 -4.28 10.27 -5.24
C TYR A 134 -4.29 8.97 -4.42
N ILE A 135 -3.17 8.65 -3.78
CA ILE A 135 -3.10 7.48 -2.91
C ILE A 135 -4.08 7.61 -1.75
N ASP A 136 -4.17 8.80 -1.16
CA ASP A 136 -5.12 9.07 -0.08
C ASP A 136 -6.55 8.75 -0.51
N LEU A 137 -6.94 9.21 -1.70
CA LEU A 137 -8.27 8.92 -2.22
C LEU A 137 -8.49 7.43 -2.42
N MET A 138 -7.54 6.76 -3.07
CA MET A 138 -7.67 5.34 -3.36
C MET A 138 -7.72 4.49 -2.09
N VAL A 139 -6.86 4.81 -1.12
CA VAL A 139 -6.81 4.04 0.12
C VAL A 139 -8.10 4.22 0.91
N LYS A 140 -8.65 5.42 0.93
CA LYS A 140 -9.90 5.65 1.66
C LYS A 140 -11.08 4.91 1.04
N ILE A 141 -11.13 4.85 -0.29
CA ILE A 141 -12.16 4.05 -0.96
C ILE A 141 -11.96 2.57 -0.65
N ALA A 142 -10.72 2.09 -0.76
CA ALA A 142 -10.42 0.69 -0.45
C ALA A 142 -10.77 0.36 0.99
N ALA A 143 -10.47 1.26 1.92
CA ALA A 143 -10.77 1.05 3.33
C ALA A 143 -12.26 0.86 3.55
N GLU A 144 -13.09 1.67 2.90
CA GLU A 144 -14.54 1.50 3.02
C GLU A 144 -15.00 0.13 2.54
N ILE A 145 -14.44 -0.35 1.43
CA ILE A 145 -14.77 -1.66 0.91
C ILE A 145 -14.36 -2.75 1.91
N ILE A 146 -13.15 -2.64 2.45
CA ILE A 146 -12.62 -3.59 3.41
C ILE A 146 -13.51 -3.62 4.68
N TYR A 147 -13.87 -2.44 5.18
CA TYR A 147 -14.63 -2.34 6.42
C TYR A 147 -16.06 -2.80 6.27
N ARG A 148 -16.64 -2.69 5.07
CA ARG A 148 -17.99 -3.25 4.83
C ARG A 148 -17.98 -4.76 5.04
N GLY A 149 -16.88 -5.43 4.72
CA GLY A 149 -16.76 -6.86 4.96
C GLY A 149 -16.79 -7.19 6.44
N GLU A 150 -16.28 -6.30 7.30
CA GLU A 150 -16.31 -6.51 8.74
C GLU A 150 -17.72 -6.46 9.32
N GLU A 151 -18.59 -5.71 8.67
CA GLU A 151 -19.96 -5.49 9.17
C GLU A 151 -20.91 -6.61 8.80
N SER A 152 -20.51 -7.50 7.91
CA SER A 152 -21.42 -8.58 7.45
C SER A 152 -21.18 -9.93 8.11
#